data_307b625e61397383c5888df11f0f8097
#
_entry.id   307b625e61397383c5888df11f0f8097
#
_cell.length_a   1.000
_cell.length_b   1.000
_cell.length_c   1.000
_cell.angle_alpha   90.00
_cell.angle_beta   90.00
_cell.angle_gamma   90.00
#
_symmetry.space_group_name_H-M   'P 1'
#
loop_
_entity.id
_entity.type
_entity.pdbx_description
1 polymer ?
#
loop_
_entity_poly.entity_id
_entity_poly.type
_entity_poly.pdbx_seq_one_letter_code
_entity_poly.pdbx_strand_id
1 'polypeptide(L)'
;MKKLWIVFIAIFLCSFGVLGWVGTEIFRQAPPIPREIVTTDGRVLLSGDDIQNGQNVWQAMGGMEMGSIWGHGSYVAPDWTADYLHRESVFILDDWSQKDFVKPYDAVSSEQQAMLRQRLQDVIRKNNYDASSGRLT
;
A
#
# COMPACT_ATOMS: atom_id res chain seq x y z
N MET A 1 4.15 24.35 -45.32
CA MET A 1 5.09 23.66 -44.43
C MET A 1 5.31 24.37 -43.09
N LYS A 2 5.64 25.66 -43.04
CA LYS A 2 5.86 26.39 -41.75
C LYS A 2 4.68 26.33 -40.78
N LYS A 3 3.42 26.44 -41.25
CA LYS A 3 2.22 26.35 -40.39
C LYS A 3 2.06 24.99 -39.72
N LEU A 4 2.38 23.89 -40.41
CA LEU A 4 2.32 22.54 -39.88
C LEU A 4 3.36 22.35 -38.77
N TRP A 5 4.57 22.87 -38.96
CA TRP A 5 5.59 22.85 -37.91
C TRP A 5 5.21 23.64 -36.67
N ILE A 6 4.57 24.79 -36.83
CA ILE A 6 4.09 25.58 -35.69
C ILE A 6 3.02 24.79 -34.90
N VAL A 7 2.06 24.17 -35.59
CA VAL A 7 1.02 23.36 -34.98
C VAL A 7 1.64 22.14 -34.26
N PHE A 8 2.59 21.48 -34.92
CA PHE A 8 3.27 20.31 -34.30
C PHE A 8 4.04 20.74 -33.02
N ILE A 9 4.80 21.80 -33.05
CA ILE A 9 5.53 22.30 -31.89
C ILE A 9 4.55 22.70 -30.75
N ALA A 10 3.46 23.37 -31.10
CA ALA A 10 2.44 23.75 -30.10
C ALA A 10 1.82 22.55 -29.41
N ILE A 11 1.44 21.52 -30.17
CA ILE A 11 0.89 20.26 -29.61
C ILE A 11 1.94 19.58 -28.73
N PHE A 12 3.18 19.49 -29.21
CA PHE A 12 4.29 18.89 -28.48
C PHE A 12 4.53 19.58 -27.12
N LEU A 13 4.66 20.90 -27.12
CA LEU A 13 4.86 21.67 -25.89
C LEU A 13 3.68 21.56 -24.94
N CYS A 14 2.44 21.57 -25.46
CA CYS A 14 1.23 21.40 -24.65
C CYS A 14 1.19 20.01 -23.99
N SER A 15 1.50 18.96 -24.76
CA SER A 15 1.51 17.58 -24.27
C SER A 15 2.58 17.39 -23.16
N PHE A 16 3.79 17.90 -23.38
CA PHE A 16 4.84 17.81 -22.37
C PHE A 16 4.55 18.68 -21.14
N GLY A 17 3.90 19.83 -21.34
CA GLY A 17 3.44 20.67 -20.23
C GLY A 17 2.43 19.94 -19.35
N VAL A 18 1.43 19.27 -19.95
CA VAL A 18 0.45 18.47 -19.23
C VAL A 18 1.11 17.28 -18.54
N LEU A 19 1.98 16.54 -19.22
CA LEU A 19 2.70 15.40 -18.62
C LEU A 19 3.58 15.83 -17.45
N GLY A 20 4.28 16.94 -17.56
CA GLY A 20 5.10 17.48 -16.48
C GLY A 20 4.28 17.89 -15.28
N TRP A 21 3.12 18.53 -15.51
CA TRP A 21 2.20 18.89 -14.44
C TRP A 21 1.63 17.64 -13.74
N VAL A 22 1.14 16.67 -14.50
CA VAL A 22 0.60 15.41 -13.95
C VAL A 22 1.68 14.65 -13.19
N GLY A 23 2.89 14.54 -13.73
CA GLY A 23 4.02 13.89 -13.05
C GLY A 23 4.37 14.55 -11.71
N THR A 24 4.39 15.89 -11.69
CA THR A 24 4.62 16.65 -10.45
C THR A 24 3.51 16.40 -9.43
N GLU A 25 2.25 16.35 -9.87
CA GLU A 25 1.11 16.11 -8.97
C GLU A 25 1.11 14.69 -8.41
N ILE A 26 1.43 13.68 -9.21
CA ILE A 26 1.60 12.28 -8.75
C ILE A 26 2.69 12.21 -7.69
N PHE A 27 3.83 12.87 -7.92
CA PHE A 27 4.92 12.88 -6.93
C PHE A 27 4.52 13.57 -5.61
N ARG A 28 3.77 14.67 -5.69
CA ARG A 28 3.28 15.39 -4.48
C ARG A 28 2.24 14.62 -3.68
N GLN A 29 1.44 13.78 -4.34
CA GLN A 29 0.39 12.98 -3.72
C GLN A 29 0.84 11.58 -3.33
N ALA A 30 2.11 11.21 -3.60
CA ALA A 30 2.65 9.92 -3.21
C ALA A 30 2.57 9.74 -1.68
N PRO A 31 2.12 8.58 -1.18
CA PRO A 31 2.13 8.30 0.24
C PRO A 31 3.54 8.43 0.81
N PRO A 32 3.72 9.06 1.98
CA PRO A 32 5.02 9.22 2.59
C PRO A 32 5.56 7.86 3.05
N ILE A 33 6.85 7.61 2.84
CA ILE A 33 7.56 6.49 3.48
C ILE A 33 7.79 6.90 4.93
N PRO A 34 7.29 6.12 5.93
CA PRO A 34 7.52 6.43 7.33
C PRO A 34 9.02 6.34 7.66
N ARG A 35 9.48 7.21 8.55
CA ARG A 35 10.86 7.14 9.05
C ARG A 35 11.09 5.87 9.85
N GLU A 36 10.10 5.51 10.67
CA GLU A 36 10.11 4.33 11.53
C GLU A 36 8.70 3.73 11.61
N ILE A 37 8.65 2.41 11.59
CA ILE A 37 7.46 1.65 11.99
C ILE A 37 7.72 1.15 13.39
N VAL A 38 6.85 1.50 14.32
CA VAL A 38 7.02 1.21 15.75
C VAL A 38 5.83 0.41 16.28
N THR A 39 6.07 -0.44 17.26
CA THR A 39 5.01 -1.09 18.03
C THR A 39 4.36 -0.09 19.01
N THR A 40 3.22 -0.44 19.58
CA THR A 40 2.52 0.38 20.58
C THR A 40 3.32 0.63 21.85
N ASP A 41 4.28 -0.24 22.16
CA ASP A 41 5.26 -0.11 23.25
C ASP A 41 6.53 0.68 22.84
N GLY A 42 6.57 1.22 21.63
CA GLY A 42 7.63 2.10 21.15
C GLY A 42 8.87 1.39 20.57
N ARG A 43 8.85 0.07 20.42
CA ARG A 43 9.96 -0.67 19.81
C ARG A 43 9.95 -0.47 18.29
N VAL A 44 11.06 -0.07 17.70
CA VAL A 44 11.24 0.06 16.26
C VAL A 44 11.22 -1.33 15.62
N LEU A 45 10.36 -1.52 14.63
CA LEU A 45 10.27 -2.74 13.81
C LEU A 45 11.04 -2.60 12.51
N LEU A 46 10.84 -1.49 11.81
CA LEU A 46 11.47 -1.18 10.52
C LEU A 46 11.82 0.30 10.46
N SER A 47 12.94 0.62 9.84
CA SER A 47 13.31 1.98 9.46
C SER A 47 12.85 2.31 8.03
N GLY A 48 12.81 3.59 7.68
CA GLY A 48 12.57 4.03 6.30
C GLY A 48 13.60 3.48 5.31
N ASP A 49 14.86 3.33 5.75
CA ASP A 49 15.94 2.75 4.95
C ASP A 49 15.69 1.26 4.67
N ASP A 50 15.15 0.50 5.63
CA ASP A 50 14.80 -0.91 5.43
C ASP A 50 13.71 -1.05 4.37
N ILE A 51 12.70 -0.17 4.40
CA ILE A 51 11.63 -0.14 3.40
C ILE A 51 12.21 0.16 2.01
N GLN A 52 13.06 1.18 1.91
CA GLN A 52 13.66 1.57 0.64
C GLN A 52 14.61 0.50 0.09
N ASN A 53 15.42 -0.12 0.95
CA ASN A 53 16.27 -1.25 0.57
C ASN A 53 15.43 -2.45 0.10
N GLY A 54 14.32 -2.75 0.76
CA GLY A 54 13.38 -3.79 0.33
C GLY A 54 12.82 -3.52 -1.06
N GLN A 55 12.43 -2.28 -1.37
CA GLN A 55 11.99 -1.86 -2.71
C GLN A 55 13.11 -2.05 -3.76
N ASN A 56 14.34 -1.63 -3.45
CA ASN A 56 15.49 -1.77 -4.34
C ASN A 56 15.80 -3.24 -4.64
N VAL A 57 15.78 -4.09 -3.62
CA VAL A 57 15.98 -5.54 -3.78
C VAL A 57 14.89 -6.15 -4.64
N TRP A 58 13.62 -5.83 -4.36
CA TRP A 58 12.49 -6.30 -5.16
C TRP A 58 12.63 -5.95 -6.65
N GLN A 59 12.98 -4.69 -6.95
CA GLN A 59 13.20 -4.24 -8.31
C GLN A 59 14.39 -4.92 -8.98
N ALA A 60 15.51 -5.04 -8.26
CA ALA A 60 16.73 -5.67 -8.78
C ALA A 60 16.57 -7.17 -9.06
N MET A 61 15.68 -7.86 -8.35
CA MET A 61 15.40 -9.28 -8.55
C MET A 61 14.37 -9.56 -9.66
N GLY A 62 13.88 -8.54 -10.34
CA GLY A 62 12.80 -8.70 -11.33
C GLY A 62 11.45 -9.03 -10.67
N GLY A 63 11.23 -8.59 -9.44
CA GLY A 63 10.01 -8.86 -8.67
C GLY A 63 8.72 -8.44 -9.38
N MET A 64 8.80 -7.38 -10.19
CA MET A 64 7.68 -6.87 -11.00
C MET A 64 7.22 -7.84 -12.10
N GLU A 65 8.07 -8.78 -12.51
CA GLU A 65 7.72 -9.85 -13.46
C GLU A 65 7.05 -11.04 -12.76
N MET A 66 7.36 -11.26 -11.48
CA MET A 66 6.86 -12.37 -10.67
C MET A 66 5.50 -12.10 -10.02
N GLY A 67 5.07 -10.84 -9.97
CA GLY A 67 3.83 -10.42 -9.35
C GLY A 67 3.63 -8.92 -9.44
N SER A 68 2.55 -8.42 -8.83
CA SER A 68 2.32 -6.99 -8.69
C SER A 68 2.36 -6.56 -7.22
N ILE A 69 2.67 -5.30 -7.00
CA ILE A 69 2.54 -4.61 -5.72
C ILE A 69 1.67 -3.38 -5.97
N TRP A 70 0.60 -3.21 -5.20
CA TRP A 70 -0.40 -2.16 -5.41
C TRP A 70 -1.00 -2.16 -6.83
N GLY A 71 -1.14 -3.34 -7.45
CA GLY A 71 -1.62 -3.48 -8.82
C GLY A 71 -0.60 -3.08 -9.89
N HIS A 72 0.65 -2.76 -9.53
CA HIS A 72 1.73 -2.42 -10.47
C HIS A 72 2.68 -3.61 -10.65
N GLY A 73 2.77 -4.14 -11.85
CA GLY A 73 3.58 -5.30 -12.21
C GLY A 73 2.89 -6.20 -13.22
N SER A 74 3.19 -7.50 -13.19
CA SER A 74 2.63 -8.48 -14.11
C SER A 74 1.12 -8.69 -13.92
N TYR A 75 0.36 -8.61 -15.01
CA TYR A 75 -1.11 -8.83 -14.99
C TYR A 75 -1.54 -10.29 -14.80
N VAL A 76 -0.64 -11.25 -15.05
CA VAL A 76 -0.94 -12.68 -14.98
C VAL A 76 -0.36 -13.35 -13.74
N ALA A 77 0.19 -12.59 -12.85
CA ALA A 77 0.78 -13.04 -11.60
C ALA A 77 -0.01 -12.50 -10.38
N PRO A 78 0.15 -13.10 -9.19
CA PRO A 78 -0.55 -12.65 -8.00
C PRO A 78 -0.15 -11.22 -7.61
N ASP A 79 -1.08 -10.48 -7.00
CA ASP A 79 -0.77 -9.24 -6.31
C ASP A 79 -0.35 -9.54 -4.88
N TRP A 80 0.93 -9.30 -4.57
CA TRP A 80 1.50 -9.60 -3.25
C TRP A 80 0.95 -8.72 -2.15
N THR A 81 0.51 -7.50 -2.48
CA THR A 81 -0.15 -6.62 -1.52
C THR A 81 -1.50 -7.17 -1.12
N ALA A 82 -2.29 -7.64 -2.09
CA ALA A 82 -3.59 -8.24 -1.83
C ALA A 82 -3.46 -9.56 -1.04
N ASP A 83 -2.48 -10.41 -1.38
CA ASP A 83 -2.20 -11.65 -0.65
C ASP A 83 -1.79 -11.37 0.80
N TYR A 84 -0.87 -10.40 1.01
CA TYR A 84 -0.46 -9.99 2.34
C TYR A 84 -1.63 -9.48 3.19
N LEU A 85 -2.39 -8.52 2.67
CA LEU A 85 -3.54 -7.95 3.38
C LEU A 85 -4.63 -9.00 3.70
N HIS A 86 -4.83 -9.96 2.79
CA HIS A 86 -5.75 -11.07 3.03
C HIS A 86 -5.27 -11.95 4.19
N ARG A 87 -4.01 -12.38 4.16
CA ARG A 87 -3.43 -13.22 5.23
C ARG A 87 -3.40 -12.52 6.58
N GLU A 88 -3.02 -11.25 6.61
CA GLU A 88 -3.05 -10.42 7.81
C GLU A 88 -4.46 -10.34 8.38
N SER A 89 -5.46 -10.05 7.53
CA SER A 89 -6.86 -9.98 7.95
C SER A 89 -7.38 -11.30 8.52
N VAL A 90 -7.08 -12.42 7.87
CA VAL A 90 -7.46 -13.76 8.35
C VAL A 90 -6.80 -14.05 9.70
N PHE A 91 -5.50 -13.78 9.82
CA PHE A 91 -4.77 -13.98 11.07
C PHE A 91 -5.37 -13.17 12.24
N ILE A 92 -5.68 -11.90 12.01
CA ILE A 92 -6.28 -11.02 13.03
C ILE A 92 -7.66 -11.53 13.44
N LEU A 93 -8.50 -11.94 12.47
CA LEU A 93 -9.83 -12.47 12.76
C LEU A 93 -9.77 -13.76 13.57
N ASP A 94 -8.85 -14.67 13.24
CA ASP A 94 -8.63 -15.90 13.99
C ASP A 94 -8.10 -15.63 15.40
N ASP A 95 -7.12 -14.73 15.56
CA ASP A 95 -6.55 -14.36 16.86
C ASP A 95 -7.63 -13.77 17.78
N TRP A 96 -8.46 -12.85 17.25
CA TRP A 96 -9.56 -12.29 18.03
C TRP A 96 -10.65 -13.29 18.34
N SER A 97 -11.01 -14.14 17.38
CA SER A 97 -11.99 -15.20 17.57
C SER A 97 -11.55 -16.18 18.66
N GLN A 98 -10.27 -16.54 18.65
CA GLN A 98 -9.71 -17.43 19.67
C GLN A 98 -9.67 -16.77 21.05
N LYS A 99 -9.39 -15.47 21.14
CA LYS A 99 -9.39 -14.72 22.40
C LYS A 99 -10.80 -14.51 22.98
N ASP A 100 -11.76 -14.14 22.11
CA ASP A 100 -13.10 -13.75 22.54
C ASP A 100 -14.05 -14.95 22.69
N PHE A 101 -13.90 -16.02 21.88
CA PHE A 101 -14.83 -17.14 21.80
C PHE A 101 -14.18 -18.52 22.00
N VAL A 102 -12.86 -18.60 22.11
CA VAL A 102 -12.10 -19.86 22.22
C VAL A 102 -12.39 -20.82 21.03
N LYS A 103 -12.61 -20.25 19.84
CA LYS A 103 -12.91 -20.98 18.60
C LYS A 103 -12.23 -20.29 17.42
N PRO A 104 -11.85 -21.04 16.36
CA PRO A 104 -11.38 -20.43 15.12
C PRO A 104 -12.52 -19.61 14.48
N TYR A 105 -12.14 -18.60 13.70
CA TYR A 105 -13.07 -17.65 13.07
C TYR A 105 -14.17 -18.32 12.24
N ASP A 106 -13.85 -19.40 11.53
CA ASP A 106 -14.80 -20.14 10.69
C ASP A 106 -15.81 -20.97 11.51
N ALA A 107 -15.55 -21.21 12.80
CA ALA A 107 -16.38 -22.02 13.68
C ALA A 107 -17.30 -21.19 14.60
N VAL A 108 -17.25 -19.86 14.55
CA VAL A 108 -18.15 -18.99 15.30
C VAL A 108 -19.41 -18.65 14.49
N SER A 109 -20.46 -18.15 15.17
CA SER A 109 -21.73 -17.81 14.50
C SER A 109 -21.57 -16.68 13.48
N SER A 110 -22.51 -16.58 12.54
CA SER A 110 -22.50 -15.52 11.52
C SER A 110 -22.56 -14.11 12.12
N GLU A 111 -23.25 -13.94 13.25
CA GLU A 111 -23.29 -12.67 13.98
C GLU A 111 -21.93 -12.33 14.58
N GLN A 112 -21.26 -13.31 15.19
CA GLN A 112 -19.91 -13.14 15.75
C GLN A 112 -18.89 -12.83 14.65
N GLN A 113 -18.97 -13.51 13.50
CA GLN A 113 -18.15 -13.20 12.33
C GLN A 113 -18.39 -11.78 11.82
N ALA A 114 -19.65 -11.34 11.76
CA ALA A 114 -19.99 -9.99 11.32
C ALA A 114 -19.44 -8.93 12.28
N MET A 115 -19.53 -9.16 13.60
CA MET A 115 -18.96 -8.29 14.62
C MET A 115 -17.43 -8.18 14.50
N LEU A 116 -16.74 -9.31 14.34
CA LEU A 116 -15.28 -9.32 14.16
C LEU A 116 -14.84 -8.62 12.86
N ARG A 117 -15.57 -8.83 11.76
CA ARG A 117 -15.32 -8.12 10.49
C ARG A 117 -15.49 -6.62 10.60
N GLN A 118 -16.54 -6.17 11.30
CA GLN A 118 -16.74 -4.73 11.52
C GLN A 118 -15.58 -4.14 12.34
N ARG A 119 -15.19 -4.82 13.42
CA ARG A 119 -14.04 -4.42 14.24
C ARG A 119 -12.75 -4.33 13.43
N LEU A 120 -12.51 -5.31 12.53
CA LEU A 120 -11.36 -5.30 11.64
C LEU A 120 -11.37 -4.11 10.69
N GLN A 121 -12.53 -3.80 10.08
CA GLN A 121 -12.66 -2.64 9.22
C GLN A 121 -12.35 -1.33 9.93
N ASP A 122 -12.80 -1.19 11.17
CA ASP A 122 -12.57 0.03 11.96
C ASP A 122 -11.07 0.20 12.30
N VAL A 123 -10.38 -0.92 12.60
CA VAL A 123 -8.95 -0.92 12.91
C VAL A 123 -8.10 -0.63 11.66
N ILE A 124 -8.37 -1.32 10.54
CA ILE A 124 -7.59 -1.16 9.29
C ILE A 124 -7.77 0.25 8.69
N ARG A 125 -8.94 0.87 8.85
CA ARG A 125 -9.20 2.22 8.33
C ARG A 125 -8.60 3.33 9.16
N LYS A 126 -8.12 3.04 10.35
CA LYS A 126 -7.52 4.04 11.22
C LYS A 126 -6.14 4.43 10.67
N ASN A 127 -5.96 5.72 10.41
CA ASN A 127 -4.65 6.24 10.06
C ASN A 127 -3.78 6.34 11.32
N ASN A 128 -2.78 5.49 11.42
CA ASN A 128 -1.82 5.46 12.52
C ASN A 128 -0.48 6.14 12.15
N TYR A 129 -0.42 6.86 11.02
CA TYR A 129 0.74 7.63 10.63
C TYR A 129 0.71 9.03 11.24
N ASP A 130 1.74 9.36 11.99
CA ASP A 130 1.97 10.70 12.52
C ASP A 130 2.94 11.47 11.59
N ALA A 131 2.40 12.44 10.87
CA ALA A 131 3.17 13.25 9.92
C ALA A 131 4.22 14.14 10.60
N SER A 132 4.05 14.48 11.89
CA SER A 132 4.99 15.35 12.61
C SER A 132 6.27 14.64 12.99
N SER A 133 6.19 13.38 13.41
CA SER A 133 7.32 12.55 13.77
C SER A 133 7.79 11.65 12.60
N GLY A 134 6.94 11.45 11.60
CA GLY A 134 7.16 10.49 10.52
C GLY A 134 7.07 9.03 10.96
N ARG A 135 6.36 8.76 12.06
CA ARG A 135 6.20 7.41 12.62
C ARG A 135 4.86 6.79 12.24
N LEU A 136 4.88 5.49 11.99
CA LEU A 136 3.71 4.65 11.84
C LEU A 136 3.65 3.67 13.02
N THR A 137 2.48 3.59 13.69
CA THR A 137 2.26 2.74 14.87
C THR A 137 1.31 1.60 14.54
#